data_6f449f3d93797a4a804426f6a6fadc73
#
_entry.id   6f449f3d93797a4a804426f6a6fadc73
#
_cell.length_a   1.000
_cell.length_b   1.000
_cell.length_c   1.000
_cell.angle_alpha   90.00
_cell.angle_beta   90.00
_cell.angle_gamma   90.00
#
_symmetry.space_group_name_H-M   'P 1'
#
loop_
_entity.id
_entity.type
_entity.pdbx_description
1 polymer ?
#
loop_
_entity_poly.entity_id
_entity_poly.type
_entity_poly.pdbx_seq_one_letter_code
_entity_poly.pdbx_strand_id
1 'polypeptide(L)'
;MRPSLKKCPRGANITPENASYRTEAPEKHKTKGGDITEDREIINLFFERDERAIAEASDKYGGMCRAVAYGILGSEGDAEECLSDAMLKAWQNIPPERPDSLGAWLGRVTRNVALSLWRKNTSRKRSGGVRVLLEELEDCLPSPENVETTVEARELAGIISRWLRTLGKTDRDLFVRRYWYCVPLKTLAAEAGISPSKLSGRMFTLRAMLRRELEKEGITV
;
A
#
# COMPACT_ATOMS: atom_id res chain seq x y z
N MET A 1 -50.16 14.10 -12.06
CA MET A 1 -49.00 14.98 -12.14
C MET A 1 -47.81 14.23 -11.58
N ARG A 2 -46.87 13.81 -12.43
CA ARG A 2 -45.61 13.15 -12.03
C ARG A 2 -44.49 14.20 -12.06
N PRO A 3 -43.63 14.30 -11.03
CA PRO A 3 -42.50 15.22 -11.08
C PRO A 3 -41.36 14.65 -11.94
N SER A 4 -40.86 15.53 -12.79
CA SER A 4 -39.78 15.34 -13.77
C SER A 4 -38.45 14.97 -13.12
N LEU A 5 -37.88 13.87 -13.55
CA LEU A 5 -36.51 13.46 -13.21
C LEU A 5 -35.50 14.36 -13.96
N LYS A 6 -34.81 15.22 -13.24
CA LYS A 6 -33.64 15.96 -13.75
C LYS A 6 -32.48 15.00 -13.98
N LYS A 7 -32.03 14.95 -15.22
CA LYS A 7 -30.82 14.20 -15.67
C LYS A 7 -29.58 14.69 -14.92
N CYS A 8 -28.85 13.78 -14.29
CA CYS A 8 -27.46 14.01 -13.87
C CYS A 8 -26.56 14.20 -15.08
N PRO A 9 -25.63 15.15 -15.06
CA PRO A 9 -24.62 15.28 -16.12
C PRO A 9 -23.65 14.11 -16.07
N ARG A 10 -23.49 13.46 -17.23
CA ARG A 10 -22.43 12.46 -17.46
C ARG A 10 -21.08 13.18 -17.59
N GLY A 11 -20.05 12.64 -16.97
CA GLY A 11 -18.68 12.84 -17.42
C GLY A 11 -17.97 14.01 -16.76
N ALA A 12 -17.54 13.85 -15.51
CA ALA A 12 -16.34 14.54 -15.07
C ALA A 12 -15.14 13.80 -15.65
N ASN A 13 -14.62 14.31 -16.77
CA ASN A 13 -13.30 13.96 -17.28
C ASN A 13 -12.28 14.33 -16.21
N ILE A 14 -11.66 13.33 -15.61
CA ILE A 14 -10.47 13.52 -14.78
C ILE A 14 -9.33 13.75 -15.76
N THR A 15 -8.98 15.01 -15.95
CA THR A 15 -7.80 15.42 -16.73
C THR A 15 -6.53 15.04 -15.98
N PRO A 16 -5.44 14.66 -16.70
CA PRO A 16 -4.18 14.17 -16.08
C PRO A 16 -3.42 15.21 -15.26
N GLU A 17 -3.89 16.46 -15.21
CA GLU A 17 -3.14 17.57 -14.61
C GLU A 17 -3.18 17.64 -13.08
N ASN A 18 -4.09 16.90 -12.40
CA ASN A 18 -4.18 16.92 -10.94
C ASN A 18 -3.65 15.65 -10.23
N ALA A 19 -3.00 14.74 -10.96
CA ALA A 19 -2.42 13.53 -10.40
C ALA A 19 -0.88 13.62 -10.33
N SER A 20 -0.34 14.72 -9.80
CA SER A 20 1.09 14.81 -9.50
C SER A 20 1.42 14.16 -8.15
N TYR A 21 1.03 12.89 -7.97
CA TYR A 21 1.60 12.08 -6.91
C TYR A 21 2.90 11.47 -7.43
N ARG A 22 3.99 12.25 -7.37
CA ARG A 22 5.34 11.70 -7.43
C ARG A 22 5.53 10.84 -6.17
N THR A 23 5.26 9.55 -6.30
CA THR A 23 5.86 8.56 -5.43
C THR A 23 7.30 8.38 -5.90
N GLU A 24 8.14 9.33 -5.58
CA GLU A 24 9.58 9.10 -5.58
C GLU A 24 9.81 8.06 -4.47
N ALA A 25 10.39 6.89 -4.81
CA ALA A 25 11.16 6.13 -3.85
C ALA A 25 12.06 7.16 -3.14
N PRO A 26 12.38 7.00 -1.83
CA PRO A 26 12.99 8.09 -1.06
C PRO A 26 14.33 8.53 -1.68
N GLU A 27 14.28 9.25 -2.78
CA GLU A 27 15.30 10.20 -3.15
C GLU A 27 15.14 11.34 -2.15
N LYS A 28 16.25 11.66 -1.49
CA LYS A 28 16.44 12.73 -0.53
C LYS A 28 15.61 13.95 -0.92
N HIS A 29 14.37 14.06 -0.43
CA HIS A 29 13.61 15.31 -0.51
C HIS A 29 14.39 16.32 0.31
N LYS A 30 15.10 17.20 -0.37
CA LYS A 30 15.57 18.46 0.20
C LYS A 30 14.34 19.31 0.47
N THR A 31 13.73 19.13 1.63
CA THR A 31 12.88 20.14 2.23
C THR A 31 13.78 21.34 2.57
N LYS A 32 13.34 22.53 2.20
CA LYS A 32 14.03 23.78 2.55
C LYS A 32 14.24 23.81 4.07
N GLY A 33 15.50 23.63 4.51
CA GLY A 33 15.98 24.12 5.80
C GLY A 33 15.71 23.26 7.03
N GLY A 34 15.63 21.93 6.95
CA GLY A 34 15.65 21.06 8.10
C GLY A 34 16.53 19.84 7.83
N ASP A 35 17.41 19.49 8.73
CA ASP A 35 18.12 18.21 8.73
C ASP A 35 17.08 17.08 8.66
N ILE A 36 17.31 16.11 7.75
CA ILE A 36 16.43 14.92 7.67
C ILE A 36 16.74 14.09 8.91
N THR A 37 15.83 14.14 9.88
CA THR A 37 15.95 13.38 11.13
C THR A 37 16.06 11.87 10.79
N GLU A 38 17.08 11.22 11.33
CA GLU A 38 17.31 9.79 11.12
C GLU A 38 16.19 8.97 11.79
N ASP A 39 15.87 7.79 11.23
CA ASP A 39 14.83 6.91 11.80
C ASP A 39 15.04 6.62 13.29
N ARG A 40 16.31 6.44 13.68
CA ARG A 40 16.67 6.17 15.08
C ARG A 40 16.35 7.33 16.01
N GLU A 41 16.51 8.55 15.55
CA GLU A 41 16.21 9.76 16.33
C GLU A 41 14.69 9.89 16.50
N ILE A 42 13.92 9.70 15.42
CA ILE A 42 12.45 9.72 15.49
C ILE A 42 11.94 8.62 16.45
N ILE A 43 12.50 7.40 16.36
CA ILE A 43 12.15 6.31 17.26
C ILE A 43 12.49 6.66 18.71
N ASN A 44 13.62 7.29 18.98
CA ASN A 44 14.00 7.72 20.32
C ASN A 44 13.01 8.77 20.87
N LEU A 45 12.57 9.74 20.07
CA LEU A 45 11.52 10.69 20.47
C LEU A 45 10.22 9.97 20.88
N PHE A 46 9.81 8.91 20.19
CA PHE A 46 8.68 8.09 20.61
C PHE A 46 8.92 7.41 21.96
N PHE A 47 10.14 6.92 22.22
CA PHE A 47 10.50 6.32 23.51
C PHE A 47 10.52 7.32 24.65
N GLU A 48 10.92 8.55 24.38
CA GLU A 48 10.94 9.69 25.31
C GLU A 48 9.53 10.30 25.51
N ARG A 49 8.52 9.83 24.77
CA ARG A 49 7.17 10.41 24.75
C ARG A 49 7.16 11.89 24.37
N ASP A 50 8.09 12.29 23.52
CA ASP A 50 8.13 13.63 22.95
C ASP A 50 7.17 13.75 21.76
N GLU A 51 6.22 14.69 21.82
CA GLU A 51 5.21 14.90 20.78
C GLU A 51 5.80 15.25 19.40
N ARG A 52 7.02 15.76 19.36
CA ARG A 52 7.77 16.00 18.11
C ARG A 52 7.94 14.72 17.27
N ALA A 53 7.93 13.54 17.91
CA ALA A 53 8.01 12.26 17.21
C ALA A 53 6.94 12.11 16.12
N ILE A 54 5.70 12.55 16.40
CA ILE A 54 4.58 12.47 15.46
C ILE A 54 4.81 13.43 14.28
N ALA A 55 5.25 14.66 14.56
CA ALA A 55 5.53 15.65 13.52
C ALA A 55 6.65 15.19 12.59
N GLU A 56 7.80 14.77 13.13
CA GLU A 56 8.95 14.28 12.37
C GLU A 56 8.60 13.02 11.54
N ALA A 57 7.86 12.07 12.13
CA ALA A 57 7.40 10.88 11.41
C ALA A 57 6.43 11.24 10.29
N SER A 58 5.53 12.20 10.52
CA SER A 58 4.56 12.66 9.53
C SER A 58 5.24 13.42 8.39
N ASP A 59 6.19 14.29 8.68
CA ASP A 59 6.95 15.05 7.68
C ASP A 59 7.77 14.10 6.79
N LYS A 60 8.41 13.10 7.39
CA LYS A 60 9.25 12.15 6.66
C LYS A 60 8.46 11.10 5.88
N TYR A 61 7.39 10.55 6.46
CA TYR A 61 6.69 9.38 5.94
C TYR A 61 5.21 9.62 5.61
N GLY A 62 4.64 10.77 5.97
CA GLY A 62 3.22 11.05 5.77
C GLY A 62 2.78 10.96 4.31
N GLY A 63 3.60 11.44 3.36
CA GLY A 63 3.32 11.31 1.92
C GLY A 63 3.22 9.87 1.46
N MET A 64 4.13 8.99 1.92
CA MET A 64 4.11 7.56 1.62
C MET A 64 2.86 6.90 2.24
N CYS A 65 2.59 7.16 3.52
CA CYS A 65 1.43 6.59 4.21
C CYS A 65 0.12 7.02 3.55
N ARG A 66 -0.01 8.31 3.19
CA ARG A 66 -1.18 8.82 2.46
C ARG A 66 -1.37 8.14 1.11
N ALA A 67 -0.29 7.95 0.34
CA ALA A 67 -0.34 7.25 -0.94
C ALA A 67 -0.80 5.79 -0.79
N VAL A 68 -0.33 5.07 0.23
CA VAL A 68 -0.77 3.71 0.57
C VAL A 68 -2.25 3.70 0.95
N ALA A 69 -2.68 4.59 1.83
CA ALA A 69 -4.07 4.69 2.26
C ALA A 69 -5.01 5.02 1.09
N TYR A 70 -4.64 6.00 0.26
CA TYR A 70 -5.40 6.37 -0.93
C TYR A 70 -5.50 5.23 -1.95
N GLY A 71 -4.41 4.50 -2.19
CA GLY A 71 -4.41 3.34 -3.08
C GLY A 71 -5.42 2.26 -2.66
N ILE A 72 -5.69 2.14 -1.37
CA ILE A 72 -6.64 1.17 -0.80
C ILE A 72 -8.07 1.75 -0.74
N LEU A 73 -8.21 2.97 -0.23
CA LEU A 73 -9.52 3.56 0.11
C LEU A 73 -10.14 4.32 -1.07
N GLY A 74 -9.31 4.89 -1.97
CA GLY A 74 -9.77 5.65 -3.13
C GLY A 74 -10.40 7.01 -2.79
N SER A 75 -10.21 7.51 -1.57
CA SER A 75 -10.75 8.77 -1.04
C SER A 75 -9.68 9.52 -0.28
N GLU A 76 -9.50 10.82 -0.60
CA GLU A 76 -8.52 11.68 0.07
C GLU A 76 -8.86 11.86 1.56
N GLY A 77 -10.15 12.09 1.88
CA GLY A 77 -10.59 12.26 3.27
C GLY A 77 -10.34 11.01 4.11
N ASP A 78 -10.69 9.82 3.58
CA ASP A 78 -10.45 8.56 4.26
C ASP A 78 -8.93 8.26 4.37
N ALA A 79 -8.12 8.73 3.40
CA ALA A 79 -6.66 8.56 3.45
C ALA A 79 -6.02 9.45 4.53
N GLU A 80 -6.50 10.67 4.73
CA GLU A 80 -6.06 11.56 5.80
C GLU A 80 -6.45 11.02 7.19
N GLU A 81 -7.67 10.52 7.34
CA GLU A 81 -8.11 9.86 8.57
C GLU A 81 -7.23 8.64 8.87
N CYS A 82 -6.99 7.82 7.86
CA CYS A 82 -6.12 6.64 7.98
C CYS A 82 -4.67 7.01 8.36
N LEU A 83 -4.13 8.11 7.84
CA LEU A 83 -2.82 8.62 8.22
C LEU A 83 -2.79 9.01 9.70
N SER A 84 -3.80 9.77 10.16
CA SER A 84 -3.93 10.17 11.56
C SER A 84 -4.00 8.95 12.50
N ASP A 85 -4.79 7.94 12.12
CA ASP A 85 -4.89 6.67 12.86
C ASP A 85 -3.56 5.90 12.87
N ALA A 86 -2.81 5.92 11.78
CA ALA A 86 -1.51 5.26 11.71
C ALA A 86 -0.48 5.94 12.62
N MET A 87 -0.47 7.27 12.69
CA MET A 87 0.38 8.04 13.60
C MET A 87 -0.01 7.83 15.07
N LEU A 88 -1.30 7.77 15.36
CA LEU A 88 -1.78 7.41 16.70
C LEU A 88 -1.33 6.01 17.12
N LYS A 89 -1.38 5.04 16.20
CA LYS A 89 -0.86 3.68 16.45
C LYS A 89 0.66 3.68 16.66
N ALA A 90 1.41 4.52 15.95
CA ALA A 90 2.83 4.67 16.20
C ALA A 90 3.09 5.18 17.62
N TRP A 91 2.37 6.19 18.05
CA TRP A 91 2.45 6.70 19.41
C TRP A 91 2.10 5.66 20.48
N GLN A 92 1.11 4.81 20.21
CA GLN A 92 0.65 3.80 21.16
C GLN A 92 1.59 2.58 21.26
N ASN A 93 2.21 2.20 20.14
CA ASN A 93 2.97 0.95 20.06
C ASN A 93 4.49 1.14 20.13
N ILE A 94 4.99 2.34 19.95
CA ILE A 94 6.39 2.70 20.14
C ILE A 94 6.50 3.61 21.38
N PRO A 95 7.05 3.20 22.53
CA PRO A 95 7.40 1.81 22.90
C PRO A 95 6.15 0.95 23.17
N PRO A 96 6.26 -0.40 23.32
CA PRO A 96 7.50 -1.17 23.45
C PRO A 96 8.15 -1.62 22.14
N GLU A 97 7.45 -1.54 20.99
CA GLU A 97 8.02 -1.94 19.71
C GLU A 97 9.19 -1.01 19.33
N ARG A 98 10.29 -1.58 18.84
CA ARG A 98 11.42 -0.83 18.29
C ARG A 98 11.72 -1.30 16.88
N PRO A 99 11.09 -0.70 15.85
CA PRO A 99 11.25 -1.13 14.47
C PRO A 99 12.68 -0.85 13.94
N ASP A 100 13.24 -1.81 13.18
CA ASP A 100 14.51 -1.62 12.47
C ASP A 100 14.41 -0.58 11.35
N SER A 101 13.23 -0.43 10.75
CA SER A 101 12.88 0.57 9.74
C SER A 101 11.53 1.17 10.07
N LEU A 102 11.52 2.45 10.43
CA LEU A 102 10.31 3.18 10.78
C LEU A 102 9.37 3.29 9.57
N GLY A 103 9.93 3.57 8.38
CA GLY A 103 9.13 3.67 7.15
C GLY A 103 8.43 2.37 6.78
N ALA A 104 9.12 1.23 6.87
CA ALA A 104 8.51 -0.07 6.60
C ALA A 104 7.42 -0.42 7.64
N TRP A 105 7.66 -0.08 8.90
CA TRP A 105 6.70 -0.30 9.99
C TRP A 105 5.45 0.55 9.80
N LEU A 106 5.61 1.85 9.54
CA LEU A 106 4.50 2.77 9.27
C LEU A 106 3.69 2.36 8.04
N GLY A 107 4.37 1.95 6.95
CA GLY A 107 3.70 1.44 5.76
C GLY A 107 2.83 0.22 6.05
N ARG A 108 3.30 -0.72 6.88
CA ARG A 108 2.54 -1.90 7.33
C ARG A 108 1.33 -1.48 8.18
N VAL A 109 1.52 -0.59 9.14
CA VAL A 109 0.44 -0.11 10.03
C VAL A 109 -0.62 0.61 9.22
N THR A 110 -0.23 1.54 8.36
CA THR A 110 -1.14 2.28 7.47
C THR A 110 -1.95 1.34 6.60
N ARG A 111 -1.29 0.36 5.97
CA ARG A 111 -1.98 -0.65 5.15
C ARG A 111 -3.02 -1.43 5.97
N ASN A 112 -2.68 -1.85 7.18
CA ASN A 112 -3.60 -2.60 8.04
C ASN A 112 -4.80 -1.76 8.47
N VAL A 113 -4.60 -0.48 8.81
CA VAL A 113 -5.67 0.47 9.12
C VAL A 113 -6.57 0.67 7.90
N ALA A 114 -5.98 0.97 6.74
CA ALA A 114 -6.72 1.17 5.50
C ALA A 114 -7.56 -0.05 5.09
N LEU A 115 -7.00 -1.27 5.19
CA LEU A 115 -7.76 -2.49 4.91
C LEU A 115 -8.89 -2.73 5.91
N SER A 116 -8.71 -2.37 7.18
CA SER A 116 -9.78 -2.45 8.18
C SER A 116 -10.91 -1.47 7.88
N LEU A 117 -10.58 -0.24 7.51
CA LEU A 117 -11.56 0.76 7.06
C LEU A 117 -12.26 0.33 5.77
N TRP A 118 -11.52 -0.17 4.80
CA TRP A 118 -12.07 -0.69 3.55
C TRP A 118 -13.09 -1.82 3.80
N ARG A 119 -12.76 -2.80 4.65
CA ARG A 119 -13.70 -3.89 5.00
C ARG A 119 -14.98 -3.37 5.66
N LYS A 120 -14.88 -2.39 6.55
CA LYS A 120 -16.05 -1.75 7.18
C LYS A 120 -16.90 -0.97 6.16
N ASN A 121 -16.26 -0.36 5.17
CA ASN A 121 -16.93 0.48 4.16
C ASN A 121 -17.42 -0.31 2.94
N THR A 122 -17.02 -1.57 2.75
CA THR A 122 -17.41 -2.41 1.59
C THR A 122 -18.90 -2.71 1.57
N SER A 123 -19.59 -2.61 2.73
CA SER A 123 -21.08 -2.62 2.75
C SER A 123 -21.70 -1.33 2.17
N ARG A 124 -20.92 -0.28 1.92
CA ARG A 124 -21.42 1.05 1.56
C ARG A 124 -21.09 1.60 0.17
N LYS A 125 -20.12 1.19 -0.58
CA LYS A 125 -19.86 1.52 -2.01
C LYS A 125 -18.38 1.27 -2.43
N ARG A 126 -18.19 0.41 -3.44
CA ARG A 126 -17.25 0.47 -4.57
C ARG A 126 -15.91 1.22 -4.35
N SER A 127 -14.96 0.64 -3.70
CA SER A 127 -13.56 1.01 -3.85
C SER A 127 -12.92 0.09 -4.90
N GLY A 128 -12.79 0.61 -6.14
CA GLY A 128 -12.36 -0.19 -7.30
C GLY A 128 -10.91 -0.67 -7.27
N GLY A 129 -10.01 -0.01 -6.51
CA GLY A 129 -8.58 -0.29 -6.56
C GLY A 129 -8.16 -1.63 -5.93
N VAL A 130 -8.54 -1.85 -4.67
CA VAL A 130 -8.20 -3.10 -3.95
C VAL A 130 -8.91 -4.30 -4.57
N ARG A 131 -10.14 -4.16 -5.03
CA ARG A 131 -10.88 -5.24 -5.69
C ARG A 131 -10.15 -5.74 -6.93
N VAL A 132 -9.70 -4.85 -7.78
CA VAL A 132 -8.90 -5.21 -8.97
C VAL A 132 -7.62 -5.94 -8.57
N LEU A 133 -6.94 -5.52 -7.49
CA LEU A 133 -5.74 -6.19 -7.02
C LEU A 133 -6.03 -7.59 -6.47
N LEU A 134 -7.14 -7.76 -5.78
CA LEU A 134 -7.57 -9.07 -5.28
C LEU A 134 -7.92 -9.98 -6.45
N GLU A 135 -8.72 -9.51 -7.42
CA GLU A 135 -9.05 -10.25 -8.65
C GLU A 135 -7.77 -10.66 -9.43
N GLU A 136 -6.76 -9.75 -9.51
CA GLU A 136 -5.47 -10.10 -10.12
C GLU A 136 -4.72 -11.19 -9.34
N LEU A 137 -4.86 -11.27 -8.02
CA LEU A 137 -4.16 -12.23 -7.16
C LEU A 137 -4.94 -13.55 -6.98
N GLU A 138 -6.24 -13.58 -7.23
CA GLU A 138 -7.06 -14.79 -7.15
C GLU A 138 -6.50 -15.94 -8.02
N ASP A 139 -5.92 -15.59 -9.17
CA ASP A 139 -5.30 -16.59 -10.08
C ASP A 139 -3.99 -17.19 -9.55
N CYS A 140 -3.41 -16.65 -8.47
CA CYS A 140 -2.07 -17.03 -8.02
C CYS A 140 -1.91 -17.22 -6.51
N LEU A 141 -2.96 -16.99 -5.73
CA LEU A 141 -2.97 -17.23 -4.29
C LEU A 141 -4.11 -18.21 -3.92
N PRO A 142 -3.92 -19.03 -2.89
CA PRO A 142 -5.01 -19.88 -2.40
C PRO A 142 -6.18 -19.01 -1.92
N SER A 143 -7.40 -19.55 -2.08
CA SER A 143 -8.60 -18.91 -1.56
C SER A 143 -8.46 -18.67 -0.05
N PRO A 144 -8.97 -17.54 0.49
CA PRO A 144 -8.99 -17.29 1.93
C PRO A 144 -9.65 -18.41 2.73
N GLU A 145 -10.56 -19.16 2.11
CA GLU A 145 -11.24 -20.32 2.71
C GLU A 145 -10.29 -21.52 2.90
N ASN A 146 -9.21 -21.59 2.09
CA ASN A 146 -8.18 -22.62 2.16
C ASN A 146 -7.04 -22.28 3.14
N VAL A 147 -7.07 -21.12 3.77
CA VAL A 147 -6.08 -20.66 4.77
C VAL A 147 -6.79 -20.54 6.12
N GLU A 148 -7.03 -21.67 6.77
CA GLU A 148 -7.87 -21.76 7.95
C GLU A 148 -7.17 -21.28 9.23
N THR A 149 -5.84 -21.30 9.27
CA THR A 149 -5.09 -21.02 10.49
C THR A 149 -4.09 -19.87 10.35
N THR A 150 -3.78 -19.23 11.49
CA THR A 150 -2.71 -18.22 11.57
C THR A 150 -1.33 -18.81 11.23
N VAL A 151 -1.14 -20.11 11.41
CA VAL A 151 0.11 -20.81 11.09
C VAL A 151 0.28 -20.91 9.58
N GLU A 152 -0.74 -21.38 8.87
CA GLU A 152 -0.75 -21.47 7.40
C GLU A 152 -0.54 -20.11 6.75
N ALA A 153 -1.18 -19.06 7.27
CA ALA A 153 -0.95 -17.70 6.80
C ALA A 153 0.51 -17.24 6.97
N ARG A 154 1.18 -17.64 8.06
CA ARG A 154 2.61 -17.34 8.29
C ARG A 154 3.51 -18.12 7.36
N GLU A 155 3.22 -19.40 7.14
CA GLU A 155 3.97 -20.23 6.21
C GLU A 155 3.87 -19.69 4.78
N LEU A 156 2.66 -19.38 4.32
CA LEU A 156 2.41 -18.74 3.03
C LEU A 156 3.19 -17.41 2.90
N ALA A 157 3.13 -16.55 3.90
CA ALA A 157 3.88 -15.30 3.92
C ALA A 157 5.41 -15.55 3.86
N GLY A 158 5.89 -16.60 4.51
CA GLY A 158 7.29 -17.03 4.46
C GLY A 158 7.71 -17.44 3.05
N ILE A 159 6.90 -18.24 2.36
CA ILE A 159 7.14 -18.70 0.99
C ILE A 159 7.16 -17.50 0.03
N ILE A 160 6.16 -16.63 0.09
CA ILE A 160 6.10 -15.42 -0.73
C ILE A 160 7.34 -14.55 -0.48
N SER A 161 7.76 -14.38 0.77
CA SER A 161 8.95 -13.60 1.13
C SER A 161 10.24 -14.22 0.56
N ARG A 162 10.38 -15.55 0.57
CA ARG A 162 11.51 -16.25 -0.06
C ARG A 162 11.51 -16.04 -1.56
N TRP A 163 10.36 -16.26 -2.20
CA TRP A 163 10.22 -16.05 -3.63
C TRP A 163 10.55 -14.60 -4.05
N LEU A 164 10.06 -13.60 -3.33
CA LEU A 164 10.39 -12.19 -3.63
C LEU A 164 11.90 -11.92 -3.60
N ARG A 165 12.67 -12.62 -2.76
CA ARG A 165 14.14 -12.48 -2.72
C ARG A 165 14.83 -13.08 -3.94
N THR A 166 14.20 -14.04 -4.62
CA THR A 166 14.74 -14.62 -5.86
C THR A 166 14.58 -13.68 -7.06
N LEU A 167 13.65 -12.72 -6.98
CA LEU A 167 13.42 -11.77 -8.05
C LEU A 167 14.54 -10.72 -8.14
N GLY A 168 14.84 -10.28 -9.36
CA GLY A 168 15.66 -9.10 -9.58
C GLY A 168 15.05 -7.85 -8.89
N LYS A 169 15.91 -6.89 -8.52
CA LYS A 169 15.52 -5.70 -7.75
C LYS A 169 14.29 -4.99 -8.36
N THR A 170 14.28 -4.77 -9.68
CA THR A 170 13.20 -4.06 -10.38
C THR A 170 11.87 -4.82 -10.30
N ASP A 171 11.87 -6.13 -10.52
CA ASP A 171 10.65 -6.94 -10.47
C ASP A 171 10.08 -7.03 -9.07
N ARG A 172 10.95 -7.21 -8.09
CA ARG A 172 10.58 -7.21 -6.68
C ARG A 172 9.96 -5.87 -6.27
N ASP A 173 10.59 -4.75 -6.64
CA ASP A 173 10.07 -3.42 -6.32
C ASP A 173 8.70 -3.18 -6.96
N LEU A 174 8.55 -3.45 -8.25
CA LEU A 174 7.28 -3.32 -8.96
C LEU A 174 6.18 -4.19 -8.35
N PHE A 175 6.49 -5.44 -8.00
CA PHE A 175 5.53 -6.36 -7.41
C PHE A 175 5.08 -5.90 -6.02
N VAL A 176 6.02 -5.52 -5.14
CA VAL A 176 5.72 -5.01 -3.81
C VAL A 176 4.92 -3.71 -3.88
N ARG A 177 5.30 -2.79 -4.74
CA ARG A 177 4.57 -1.53 -4.90
C ARG A 177 3.17 -1.74 -5.44
N ARG A 178 2.96 -2.67 -6.38
CA ARG A 178 1.64 -2.99 -6.91
C ARG A 178 0.74 -3.62 -5.87
N TYR A 179 1.17 -4.71 -5.22
CA TYR A 179 0.31 -5.55 -4.40
C TYR A 179 0.37 -5.26 -2.90
N TRP A 180 1.49 -4.77 -2.42
CA TRP A 180 1.62 -4.36 -1.02
C TRP A 180 1.20 -2.91 -0.78
N TYR A 181 1.69 -1.99 -1.60
CA TYR A 181 1.39 -0.57 -1.46
C TYR A 181 0.20 -0.11 -2.31
N CYS A 182 -0.42 -1.00 -3.07
CA CYS A 182 -1.61 -0.73 -3.89
C CYS A 182 -1.43 0.39 -4.93
N VAL A 183 -0.19 0.62 -5.40
CA VAL A 183 0.09 1.67 -6.39
C VAL A 183 -0.60 1.35 -7.72
N PRO A 184 -1.32 2.30 -8.33
CA PRO A 184 -1.97 2.09 -9.62
C PRO A 184 -0.98 1.69 -10.71
N LEU A 185 -1.38 0.74 -11.58
CA LEU A 185 -0.53 0.25 -12.66
C LEU A 185 -0.04 1.37 -13.60
N LYS A 186 -0.90 2.35 -13.90
CA LYS A 186 -0.54 3.50 -14.73
C LYS A 186 0.59 4.34 -14.11
N THR A 187 0.53 4.55 -12.80
CA THR A 187 1.56 5.29 -12.04
C THR A 187 2.89 4.55 -12.09
N LEU A 188 2.88 3.24 -11.77
CA LEU A 188 4.08 2.41 -11.84
C LEU A 188 4.71 2.38 -13.24
N ALA A 189 3.87 2.30 -14.28
CA ALA A 189 4.34 2.28 -15.67
C ALA A 189 5.00 3.61 -16.06
N ALA A 190 4.39 4.74 -15.66
CA ALA A 190 4.95 6.08 -15.94
C ALA A 190 6.31 6.26 -15.24
N GLU A 191 6.44 5.87 -13.98
CA GLU A 191 7.69 5.96 -13.21
C GLU A 191 8.78 5.02 -13.75
N ALA A 192 8.38 3.82 -14.21
CA ALA A 192 9.31 2.87 -14.82
C ALA A 192 9.68 3.20 -16.28
N GLY A 193 9.09 4.26 -16.87
CA GLY A 193 9.33 4.64 -18.25
C GLY A 193 8.87 3.62 -19.29
N ILE A 194 7.84 2.82 -18.98
CA ILE A 194 7.30 1.78 -19.88
C ILE A 194 5.79 1.95 -20.06
N SER A 195 5.26 1.34 -21.13
CA SER A 195 3.81 1.39 -21.35
C SER A 195 3.03 0.57 -20.30
N PRO A 196 1.80 0.99 -19.94
CA PRO A 196 0.95 0.22 -19.03
C PRO A 196 0.71 -1.21 -19.49
N SER A 197 0.58 -1.44 -20.80
CA SER A 197 0.40 -2.79 -21.37
C SER A 197 1.64 -3.66 -21.12
N LYS A 198 2.86 -3.13 -21.35
CA LYS A 198 4.11 -3.86 -21.08
C LYS A 198 4.24 -4.20 -19.60
N LEU A 199 3.90 -3.26 -18.70
CA LEU A 199 3.92 -3.53 -17.27
C LEU A 199 2.86 -4.57 -16.87
N SER A 200 1.66 -4.51 -17.43
CA SER A 200 0.60 -5.50 -17.19
C SER A 200 1.06 -6.91 -17.56
N GLY A 201 1.66 -7.10 -18.74
CA GLY A 201 2.24 -8.39 -19.15
C GLY A 201 3.34 -8.86 -18.18
N ARG A 202 4.21 -7.94 -17.71
CA ARG A 202 5.24 -8.28 -16.73
C ARG A 202 4.64 -8.72 -15.39
N MET A 203 3.60 -8.03 -14.90
CA MET A 203 2.87 -8.41 -13.67
C MET A 203 2.21 -9.78 -13.82
N PHE A 204 1.60 -10.06 -14.98
CA PHE A 204 1.04 -11.38 -15.27
C PHE A 204 2.11 -12.48 -15.18
N THR A 205 3.27 -12.28 -15.79
CA THR A 205 4.38 -13.23 -15.72
C THR A 205 4.86 -13.45 -14.28
N LEU A 206 4.98 -12.38 -13.49
CA LEU A 206 5.39 -12.48 -12.09
C LEU A 206 4.37 -13.25 -11.24
N ARG A 207 3.07 -13.03 -11.47
CA ARG A 207 2.02 -13.84 -10.80
C ARG A 207 2.09 -15.32 -11.17
N ALA A 208 2.29 -15.62 -12.45
CA ALA A 208 2.45 -17.01 -12.90
C ALA A 208 3.70 -17.68 -12.29
N MET A 209 4.79 -16.93 -12.08
CA MET A 209 5.98 -17.42 -11.38
C MET A 209 5.67 -17.70 -9.90
N LEU A 210 4.95 -16.79 -9.22
CA LEU A 210 4.53 -16.98 -7.83
C LEU A 210 3.65 -18.23 -7.69
N ARG A 211 2.65 -18.38 -8.56
CA ARG A 211 1.77 -19.56 -8.57
C ARG A 211 2.58 -20.86 -8.64
N ARG A 212 3.51 -20.96 -9.59
CA ARG A 212 4.37 -22.15 -9.74
C ARG A 212 5.22 -22.41 -8.49
N GLU A 213 5.66 -21.36 -7.81
CA GLU A 213 6.43 -21.53 -6.58
C GLU A 213 5.56 -22.06 -5.44
N LEU A 214 4.33 -21.58 -5.32
CA LEU A 214 3.37 -22.09 -4.33
C LEU A 214 2.99 -23.54 -4.62
N GLU A 215 2.75 -23.89 -5.88
CA GLU A 215 2.45 -25.28 -6.30
C GLU A 215 3.62 -26.24 -5.97
N LYS A 216 4.89 -25.81 -6.09
CA LYS A 216 6.07 -26.61 -5.69
C LYS A 216 6.13 -26.86 -4.19
N GLU A 217 5.68 -25.91 -3.39
CA GLU A 217 5.61 -26.03 -1.93
C GLU A 217 4.33 -26.76 -1.46
N GLY A 218 3.56 -27.33 -2.40
CA GLY A 218 2.36 -28.13 -2.11
C GLY A 218 1.10 -27.30 -1.83
N ILE A 219 1.13 -26.00 -2.11
CA ILE A 219 -0.03 -25.13 -1.92
C ILE A 219 -0.89 -25.17 -3.18
N THR A 220 -2.13 -25.61 -3.03
CA THR A 220 -3.12 -25.60 -4.12
C THR A 220 -3.66 -24.19 -4.30
N VAL A 221 -3.58 -23.64 -5.52
CA VAL A 221 -4.05 -22.33 -5.92
C VAL A 221 -5.22 -22.42 -6.87
#